data_08397c9ecc81fa1e81ab997b187d0aac
#
_entry.id   08397c9ecc81fa1e81ab997b187d0aac
#
_cell.length_a   1.000
_cell.length_b   1.000
_cell.length_c   1.000
_cell.angle_alpha   90.00
_cell.angle_beta   90.00
_cell.angle_gamma   90.00
#
_symmetry.space_group_name_H-M   'P 1'
#
loop_
_entity.id
_entity.type
_entity.pdbx_description
1 polymer ?
#
loop_
_entity_poly.entity_id
_entity_poly.type
_entity_poly.pdbx_seq_one_letter_code
_entity_poly.pdbx_strand_id
1 'polypeptide(L)'
;MRILVLLIIATSLFCPAFAQGKKIVVDTTAVVVAKKRPAIKFEIREHRFDTISISRNPKREHTFTFTNTGDADLHILQVASGCGCTTPKYTKKPIKPGKKGSIKVEYDATGRRPGYYRKSVTVYSNDPSSYVRLFIEGIMVE
;
A
#
# COMPACT_ATOMS: atom_id res chain seq x y z
N MET A 1 15.33 41.72 -94.09
CA MET A 1 16.72 41.31 -94.34
C MET A 1 17.19 40.56 -93.12
N ARG A 2 17.27 39.32 -93.31
CA ARG A 2 17.76 38.15 -92.62
C ARG A 2 18.47 38.41 -91.29
N ILE A 3 17.84 37.91 -90.17
CA ILE A 3 18.48 37.80 -88.88
C ILE A 3 18.28 36.39 -88.38
N LEU A 4 19.40 35.74 -88.27
CA LEU A 4 19.49 34.35 -87.77
C LEU A 4 19.33 34.35 -86.29
N VAL A 5 18.31 33.58 -85.78
CA VAL A 5 18.12 33.43 -84.36
C VAL A 5 18.77 32.13 -83.92
N LEU A 6 19.83 32.24 -83.16
CA LEU A 6 20.48 31.10 -82.50
C LEU A 6 19.71 30.70 -81.24
N LEU A 7 19.13 29.51 -81.25
CA LEU A 7 18.47 28.92 -80.15
C LEU A 7 19.50 28.18 -79.27
N ILE A 8 19.81 28.73 -78.11
CA ILE A 8 20.57 28.03 -77.07
C ILE A 8 19.63 27.29 -76.16
N ILE A 9 19.63 25.98 -76.30
CA ILE A 9 18.90 25.10 -75.39
C ILE A 9 19.79 24.84 -74.17
N ALA A 10 19.47 25.46 -73.07
CA ALA A 10 20.08 25.16 -71.77
C ALA A 10 19.28 24.03 -71.14
N THR A 11 19.82 22.81 -71.16
CA THR A 11 19.30 21.67 -70.45
C THR A 11 19.71 21.76 -68.94
N SER A 12 18.87 22.30 -68.12
CA SER A 12 19.04 22.24 -66.67
C SER A 12 18.69 20.80 -66.18
N LEU A 13 19.70 20.08 -65.73
CA LEU A 13 19.51 18.84 -64.98
C LEU A 13 18.82 19.17 -63.67
N PHE A 14 17.53 18.86 -63.60
CA PHE A 14 16.77 18.88 -62.36
C PHE A 14 17.04 17.57 -61.66
N CYS A 15 17.87 17.58 -60.64
CA CYS A 15 18.12 16.48 -59.73
C CYS A 15 17.01 16.49 -58.65
N PRO A 16 16.08 15.52 -58.59
CA PRO A 16 15.14 15.41 -57.48
C PRO A 16 15.91 14.83 -56.30
N ALA A 17 16.26 15.65 -55.32
CA ALA A 17 16.69 15.19 -54.02
C ALA A 17 15.51 14.47 -53.35
N PHE A 18 15.57 13.16 -53.41
CA PHE A 18 14.66 12.30 -52.64
C PHE A 18 14.99 12.45 -51.14
N ALA A 19 14.38 13.42 -50.52
CA ALA A 19 14.37 13.52 -49.07
C ALA A 19 13.49 12.38 -48.54
N GLN A 20 14.06 11.18 -48.34
CA GLN A 20 13.45 10.13 -47.56
C GLN A 20 13.42 10.59 -46.09
N GLY A 21 12.38 11.31 -45.75
CA GLY A 21 12.02 11.54 -44.34
C GLY A 21 11.76 10.20 -43.70
N LYS A 22 12.76 9.64 -43.01
CA LYS A 22 12.61 8.50 -42.14
C LYS A 22 11.59 8.89 -41.07
N LYS A 23 10.33 8.51 -41.28
CA LYS A 23 9.28 8.63 -40.31
C LYS A 23 9.69 7.75 -39.11
N ILE A 24 10.26 8.37 -38.08
CA ILE A 24 10.48 7.70 -36.81
C ILE A 24 9.07 7.51 -36.24
N VAL A 25 8.53 6.33 -36.46
CA VAL A 25 7.37 5.87 -35.69
C VAL A 25 7.89 5.64 -34.29
N VAL A 26 7.75 6.65 -33.44
CA VAL A 26 7.89 6.48 -32.00
C VAL A 26 6.70 5.61 -31.60
N ASP A 27 6.95 4.30 -31.50
CA ASP A 27 6.01 3.37 -30.91
C ASP A 27 5.86 3.75 -29.45
N THR A 28 4.87 4.61 -29.18
CA THR A 28 4.51 5.06 -27.83
C THR A 28 3.67 3.95 -27.17
N THR A 29 4.11 2.71 -27.28
CA THR A 29 3.68 1.67 -26.37
C THR A 29 4.47 1.89 -25.08
N ALA A 30 4.13 2.95 -24.34
CA ALA A 30 4.55 3.10 -22.97
C ALA A 30 4.02 1.87 -22.25
N VAL A 31 4.89 0.88 -22.07
CA VAL A 31 4.65 -0.22 -21.16
C VAL A 31 4.48 0.42 -19.78
N VAL A 32 3.25 0.68 -19.42
CA VAL A 32 2.91 1.11 -18.06
C VAL A 32 3.22 -0.09 -17.18
N VAL A 33 4.46 -0.16 -16.72
CA VAL A 33 4.87 -1.13 -15.70
C VAL A 33 4.07 -0.76 -14.46
N ALA A 34 2.97 -1.47 -14.22
CA ALA A 34 2.16 -1.29 -13.04
C ALA A 34 3.08 -1.44 -11.81
N LYS A 35 3.26 -0.35 -11.07
CA LYS A 35 4.11 -0.35 -9.88
C LYS A 35 3.52 -1.32 -8.87
N LYS A 36 4.22 -2.39 -8.58
CA LYS A 36 3.83 -3.36 -7.55
C LYS A 36 3.63 -2.66 -6.20
N ARG A 37 2.52 -2.97 -5.54
CA ARG A 37 2.15 -2.34 -4.26
C ARG A 37 1.69 -3.39 -3.25
N PRO A 38 2.13 -3.28 -1.99
CA PRO A 38 1.56 -4.08 -0.93
C PRO A 38 0.14 -3.62 -0.61
N ALA A 39 -0.68 -4.52 -0.07
CA ALA A 39 -2.01 -4.18 0.43
C ALA A 39 -2.34 -5.03 1.66
N ILE A 40 -2.69 -4.38 2.76
CA ILE A 40 -3.05 -5.04 4.01
C ILE A 40 -4.56 -5.20 4.14
N LYS A 41 -5.03 -6.43 4.31
CA LYS A 41 -6.43 -6.74 4.56
C LYS A 41 -6.58 -7.54 5.83
N PHE A 42 -7.19 -6.95 6.85
CA PHE A 42 -7.54 -7.63 8.11
C PHE A 42 -8.80 -8.46 7.95
N GLU A 43 -8.85 -9.63 8.61
CA GLU A 43 -10.05 -10.48 8.69
C GLU A 43 -11.14 -9.77 9.50
N ILE A 44 -10.75 -9.22 10.64
CA ILE A 44 -11.58 -8.33 11.48
C ILE A 44 -10.73 -7.15 11.97
N ARG A 45 -11.35 -6.02 12.24
CA ARG A 45 -10.68 -4.84 12.79
C ARG A 45 -11.10 -4.48 14.20
N GLU A 46 -12.12 -5.14 14.69
CA GLU A 46 -12.68 -4.94 16.04
C GLU A 46 -12.84 -6.28 16.72
N HIS A 47 -12.50 -6.32 18.00
CA HIS A 47 -12.72 -7.49 18.83
C HIS A 47 -13.31 -7.09 20.17
N ARG A 48 -14.42 -7.72 20.53
CA ARG A 48 -15.06 -7.54 21.83
C ARG A 48 -14.67 -8.67 22.73
N PHE A 49 -14.02 -8.32 23.84
CA PHE A 49 -13.79 -9.26 24.93
C PHE A 49 -15.07 -9.42 25.76
N ASP A 50 -15.23 -10.60 26.34
CA ASP A 50 -16.18 -10.80 27.40
C ASP A 50 -15.83 -9.95 28.63
N THR A 51 -16.64 -10.06 29.69
CA THR A 51 -16.40 -9.36 30.94
C THR A 51 -15.03 -9.72 31.53
N ILE A 52 -14.28 -8.71 31.94
CA ILE A 52 -12.97 -8.83 32.56
C ILE A 52 -13.10 -8.53 34.06
N SER A 53 -12.71 -9.48 34.92
CA SER A 53 -12.55 -9.19 36.34
C SER A 53 -11.20 -8.56 36.60
N ILE A 54 -11.19 -7.34 37.13
CA ILE A 54 -10.00 -6.56 37.43
C ILE A 54 -9.16 -7.23 38.52
N SER A 55 -9.83 -7.79 39.53
CA SER A 55 -9.18 -8.40 40.69
C SER A 55 -8.70 -9.83 40.44
N ARG A 56 -9.41 -10.62 39.65
CA ARG A 56 -9.14 -12.06 39.48
C ARG A 56 -8.36 -12.39 38.21
N ASN A 57 -8.74 -11.79 37.08
CA ASN A 57 -8.11 -12.06 35.79
C ASN A 57 -8.13 -10.81 34.90
N PRO A 58 -7.24 -9.83 35.15
CA PRO A 58 -7.29 -8.54 34.49
C PRO A 58 -6.77 -8.56 33.05
N LYS A 59 -6.12 -9.64 32.62
CA LYS A 59 -5.47 -9.67 31.29
C LYS A 59 -6.32 -10.38 30.26
N ARG A 60 -6.34 -9.82 29.06
CA ARG A 60 -6.95 -10.42 27.87
C ARG A 60 -6.03 -10.22 26.67
N GLU A 61 -6.05 -11.18 25.78
CA GLU A 61 -5.29 -11.07 24.53
C GLU A 61 -6.14 -11.48 23.34
N HIS A 62 -5.89 -10.84 22.22
CA HIS A 62 -6.47 -11.18 20.93
C HIS A 62 -5.44 -11.05 19.82
N THR A 63 -5.53 -11.93 18.83
CA THR A 63 -4.66 -11.90 17.66
C THR A 63 -5.47 -11.54 16.42
N PHE A 64 -5.23 -10.35 15.90
CA PHE A 64 -5.76 -9.91 14.62
C PHE A 64 -4.91 -10.50 13.50
N THR A 65 -5.55 -11.26 12.62
CA THR A 65 -4.89 -11.82 11.42
C THR A 65 -5.16 -10.93 10.22
N PHE A 66 -4.15 -10.74 9.40
CA PHE A 66 -4.26 -10.03 8.13
C PHE A 66 -3.56 -10.79 7.01
N THR A 67 -3.94 -10.49 5.77
CA THR A 67 -3.34 -11.03 4.55
C THR A 67 -2.76 -9.88 3.74
N ASN A 68 -1.58 -10.08 3.15
CA ASN A 68 -1.10 -9.21 2.09
C ASN A 68 -1.83 -9.57 0.79
N THR A 69 -2.79 -8.75 0.40
CA THR A 69 -3.57 -8.91 -0.84
C THR A 69 -2.97 -8.16 -2.02
N GLY A 70 -1.85 -7.49 -1.82
CA GLY A 70 -1.09 -6.81 -2.88
C GLY A 70 -0.15 -7.75 -3.63
N ASP A 71 0.66 -7.17 -4.48
CA ASP A 71 1.63 -7.85 -5.36
C ASP A 71 3.10 -7.52 -5.03
N ALA A 72 3.34 -6.79 -3.93
CA ALA A 72 4.65 -6.51 -3.35
C ALA A 72 4.72 -6.95 -1.89
N ASP A 73 5.92 -7.07 -1.33
CA ASP A 73 6.14 -7.42 0.07
C ASP A 73 5.56 -6.35 1.01
N LEU A 74 4.74 -6.79 1.96
CA LEU A 74 4.14 -5.95 2.99
C LEU A 74 5.02 -5.94 4.24
N HIS A 75 5.36 -4.75 4.72
CA HIS A 75 6.13 -4.55 5.94
C HIS A 75 5.27 -3.81 6.97
N ILE A 76 5.18 -4.37 8.17
CA ILE A 76 4.64 -3.63 9.32
C ILE A 76 5.77 -2.78 9.87
N LEU A 77 5.62 -1.46 9.79
CA LEU A 77 6.64 -0.48 10.19
C LEU A 77 6.58 -0.23 11.69
N GLN A 78 5.37 -0.04 12.20
CA GLN A 78 5.12 0.25 13.61
C GLN A 78 3.72 -0.19 14.01
N VAL A 79 3.56 -0.55 15.28
CA VAL A 79 2.24 -0.73 15.90
C VAL A 79 2.24 0.07 17.19
N ALA A 80 1.34 1.06 17.27
CA ALA A 80 1.23 1.98 18.39
C ALA A 80 -0.12 1.80 19.11
N SER A 81 -0.09 1.85 20.44
CA SER A 81 -1.28 1.89 21.28
C SER A 81 -1.41 3.24 21.96
N GLY A 82 -2.64 3.68 22.22
CA GLY A 82 -2.94 4.95 22.88
C GLY A 82 -2.73 4.94 24.40
N CYS A 83 -2.40 3.80 25.01
CA CYS A 83 -2.15 3.69 26.45
C CYS A 83 -1.15 2.57 26.76
N GLY A 84 -0.44 2.66 27.89
CA GLY A 84 0.43 1.60 28.38
C GLY A 84 -0.32 0.32 28.82
N CYS A 85 -1.64 0.36 28.88
CA CYS A 85 -2.49 -0.79 29.18
C CYS A 85 -2.71 -1.75 28.00
N THR A 86 -2.20 -1.42 26.83
CA THR A 86 -2.33 -2.20 25.62
C THR A 86 -0.97 -2.40 24.98
N THR A 87 -0.50 -3.64 24.98
CA THR A 87 0.82 -4.00 24.46
C THR A 87 0.69 -4.79 23.17
N PRO A 88 1.06 -4.22 22.01
CA PRO A 88 1.03 -4.94 20.74
C PRO A 88 2.33 -5.70 20.49
N LYS A 89 2.18 -6.91 19.93
CA LYS A 89 3.26 -7.69 19.33
C LYS A 89 2.87 -8.03 17.90
N TYR A 90 3.80 -8.01 16.95
CA TYR A 90 3.46 -8.18 15.55
C TYR A 90 4.54 -8.88 14.72
N THR A 91 4.15 -9.39 13.56
CA THR A 91 5.04 -10.02 12.58
C THR A 91 6.07 -9.01 12.08
N LYS A 92 7.35 -9.23 12.38
CA LYS A 92 8.48 -8.36 12.00
C LYS A 92 9.02 -8.67 10.60
N LYS A 93 8.85 -9.92 10.13
CA LYS A 93 9.33 -10.35 8.81
C LYS A 93 8.45 -9.79 7.70
N PRO A 94 9.00 -9.53 6.49
CA PRO A 94 8.21 -9.18 5.32
C PRO A 94 7.15 -10.25 5.03
N ILE A 95 5.94 -9.81 4.74
CA ILE A 95 4.81 -10.66 4.41
C ILE A 95 4.64 -10.66 2.89
N LYS A 96 4.96 -11.77 2.24
CA LYS A 96 4.87 -11.91 0.79
C LYS A 96 3.41 -11.84 0.29
N PRO A 97 3.18 -11.51 -0.99
CA PRO A 97 1.86 -11.58 -1.60
C PRO A 97 1.12 -12.88 -1.29
N GLY A 98 -0.15 -12.76 -0.89
CA GLY A 98 -1.01 -13.90 -0.49
C GLY A 98 -0.71 -14.52 0.87
N LYS A 99 0.34 -14.09 1.58
CA LYS A 99 0.68 -14.64 2.91
C LYS A 99 0.02 -13.84 4.03
N LYS A 100 -0.14 -14.53 5.17
CA LYS A 100 -0.75 -13.97 6.39
C LYS A 100 0.32 -13.46 7.35
N GLY A 101 -0.03 -12.41 8.09
CA GLY A 101 0.67 -11.91 9.25
C GLY A 101 -0.29 -11.72 10.42
N SER A 102 0.23 -11.33 11.58
CA SER A 102 -0.59 -11.16 12.78
C SER A 102 -0.14 -9.98 13.63
N ILE A 103 -1.12 -9.38 14.33
CA ILE A 103 -0.94 -8.40 15.39
C ILE A 103 -1.60 -8.98 16.64
N LYS A 104 -0.81 -9.38 17.62
CA LYS A 104 -1.30 -9.83 18.92
C LYS A 104 -1.39 -8.62 19.84
N VAL A 105 -2.54 -8.39 20.43
CA VAL A 105 -2.83 -7.28 21.34
C VAL A 105 -3.15 -7.84 22.70
N GLU A 106 -2.38 -7.45 23.70
CA GLU A 106 -2.64 -7.76 25.11
C GLU A 106 -3.19 -6.51 25.79
N TYR A 107 -4.31 -6.65 26.51
CA TYR A 107 -4.90 -5.61 27.34
C TYR A 107 -4.79 -6.00 28.80
N ASP A 108 -4.30 -5.08 29.63
CA ASP A 108 -4.18 -5.24 31.07
C ASP A 108 -5.09 -4.23 31.78
N ALA A 109 -6.10 -4.76 32.47
CA ALA A 109 -7.06 -3.98 33.25
C ALA A 109 -6.60 -3.69 34.69
N THR A 110 -5.42 -4.13 35.08
CA THR A 110 -4.91 -3.92 36.46
C THR A 110 -4.93 -2.43 36.81
N GLY A 111 -5.50 -2.09 37.96
CA GLY A 111 -5.62 -0.73 38.45
C GLY A 111 -6.56 0.18 37.65
N ARG A 112 -7.42 -0.39 36.81
CA ARG A 112 -8.46 0.34 36.10
C ARG A 112 -9.75 0.36 36.92
N ARG A 113 -10.65 1.27 36.55
CA ARG A 113 -12.00 1.33 37.17
C ARG A 113 -12.96 0.44 36.39
N PRO A 114 -13.94 -0.19 37.06
CA PRO A 114 -15.01 -0.91 36.38
C PRO A 114 -15.74 -0.04 35.37
N GLY A 115 -16.30 -0.67 34.35
CA GLY A 115 -17.06 -0.02 33.28
C GLY A 115 -16.67 -0.46 31.90
N TYR A 116 -17.31 0.13 30.90
CA TYR A 116 -17.00 -0.10 29.48
C TYR A 116 -15.65 0.52 29.11
N TYR A 117 -14.91 -0.18 28.28
CA TYR A 117 -13.70 0.35 27.66
C TYR A 117 -13.66 0.07 26.16
N ARG A 118 -13.05 0.97 25.41
CA ARG A 118 -12.66 0.78 24.02
C ARG A 118 -11.25 1.37 23.82
N LYS A 119 -10.35 0.56 23.28
CA LYS A 119 -8.96 0.95 23.01
C LYS A 119 -8.63 0.73 21.56
N SER A 120 -7.81 1.61 20.99
CA SER A 120 -7.34 1.51 19.62
C SER A 120 -5.86 1.15 19.57
N VAL A 121 -5.51 0.38 18.55
CA VAL A 121 -4.13 0.07 18.15
C VAL A 121 -3.98 0.50 16.70
N THR A 122 -3.01 1.36 16.42
CA THR A 122 -2.73 1.85 15.07
C THR A 122 -1.57 1.05 14.48
N VAL A 123 -1.81 0.44 13.34
CA VAL A 123 -0.84 -0.37 12.58
C VAL A 123 -0.36 0.46 11.39
N TYR A 124 0.92 0.81 11.37
CA TYR A 124 1.59 1.49 10.26
C TYR A 124 2.30 0.48 9.38
N SER A 125 2.15 0.61 8.07
CA SER A 125 2.75 -0.27 7.09
C SER A 125 3.17 0.49 5.83
N ASN A 126 3.84 -0.20 4.91
CA ASN A 126 4.14 0.34 3.58
C ASN A 126 2.99 0.21 2.58
N ASP A 127 1.78 -0.15 3.04
CA ASP A 127 0.56 -0.06 2.25
C ASP A 127 0.26 1.41 1.88
N PRO A 128 -0.22 1.72 0.69
CA PRO A 128 -0.57 3.10 0.29
C PRO A 128 -1.53 3.83 1.23
N SER A 129 -2.38 3.13 1.97
CA SER A 129 -3.25 3.72 2.99
C SER A 129 -2.49 4.20 4.23
N SER A 130 -1.20 3.87 4.37
CA SER A 130 -0.28 4.23 5.43
C SER A 130 -0.58 3.63 6.80
N TYR A 131 -1.82 3.56 7.24
CA TYR A 131 -2.18 2.98 8.53
C TYR A 131 -3.58 2.36 8.55
N VAL A 132 -3.76 1.42 9.48
CA VAL A 132 -5.06 0.81 9.83
C VAL A 132 -5.24 0.88 11.33
N ARG A 133 -6.45 1.21 11.81
CA ARG A 133 -6.82 1.14 13.23
C ARG A 133 -7.55 -0.16 13.53
N LEU A 134 -7.12 -0.80 14.60
CA LEU A 134 -7.77 -1.95 15.21
C LEU A 134 -8.37 -1.52 16.55
N PHE A 135 -9.46 -2.14 16.96
CA PHE A 135 -10.13 -1.82 18.21
C PHE A 135 -10.33 -3.07 19.05
N ILE A 136 -10.14 -2.91 20.34
CA ILE A 136 -10.56 -3.87 21.35
C ILE A 136 -11.52 -3.17 22.31
N GLU A 137 -12.54 -3.86 22.73
CA GLU A 137 -13.53 -3.33 23.67
C GLU A 137 -14.05 -4.41 24.62
N GLY A 138 -14.72 -3.99 25.68
CA GLY A 138 -15.33 -4.90 26.64
C GLY A 138 -15.85 -4.19 27.88
N ILE A 139 -16.25 -4.99 28.86
CA ILE A 139 -16.73 -4.51 30.17
C ILE A 139 -15.80 -5.02 31.25
N MET A 140 -15.38 -4.12 32.14
CA MET A 140 -14.61 -4.45 33.34
C MET A 140 -15.53 -4.46 34.56
N VAL A 141 -15.35 -5.46 35.41
CA VAL A 141 -16.00 -5.60 36.73
C VAL A 141 -14.95 -5.80 37.81
N GLU A 142 -15.32 -5.66 39.08
CA GLU A 142 -14.45 -5.92 40.22
C GLU A 142 -13.87 -7.34 40.23
#